data_71a2459d84d1b248ba0c5a25e3133df8
#
_entry.id   71a2459d84d1b248ba0c5a25e3133df8
#
_cell.length_a   1.000
_cell.length_b   1.000
_cell.length_c   1.000
_cell.angle_alpha   90.00
_cell.angle_beta   90.00
_cell.angle_gamma   90.00
#
_symmetry.space_group_name_H-M   'P 1'
#
loop_
_entity.id
_entity.type
_entity.pdbx_description
1 polymer ?
#
loop_
_entity_poly.entity_id
_entity_poly.type
_entity_poly.pdbx_seq_one_letter_code
_entity_poly.pdbx_strand_id
1 'polypeptide(L)'
;MNSNPIRLISTRLRDDRGTNMVEAAIITPLLLLLTFSVVDFASMFYVYLALQNGAGQATRYGVTGNQMDDPANPGTPLSRQDSIRTAFRLAAPTLTLSDSAFTFSHMSAAGGAWVGGGGAPGDIDRVTVDYTWDVLTPLLRPFFPSGQMHFTVDSAMKNESRFQ
;
A
#
# COMPACT_ATOMS: atom_id res chain seq x y z
N MET A 1 -34.76 24.38 79.29
CA MET A 1 -33.55 24.64 78.50
C MET A 1 -33.42 23.49 77.58
N ASN A 2 -33.73 23.71 76.29
CA ASN A 2 -33.81 22.68 75.27
C ASN A 2 -32.69 22.94 74.26
N SER A 3 -31.60 22.19 74.39
CA SER A 3 -30.43 22.29 73.47
C SER A 3 -30.61 21.35 72.30
N ASN A 4 -30.98 21.92 71.15
CA ASN A 4 -30.97 21.18 69.87
C ASN A 4 -29.54 20.90 69.41
N PRO A 5 -29.18 19.64 69.14
CA PRO A 5 -27.91 19.35 68.45
C PRO A 5 -28.05 19.66 66.98
N ILE A 6 -27.26 20.61 66.48
CA ILE A 6 -27.08 20.89 65.05
C ILE A 6 -26.44 19.68 64.41
N ARG A 7 -27.21 18.95 63.55
CA ARG A 7 -26.68 17.91 62.65
C ARG A 7 -25.81 18.59 61.61
N LEU A 8 -24.53 18.51 61.74
CA LEU A 8 -23.59 18.80 60.68
C LEU A 8 -23.78 17.75 59.59
N ILE A 9 -24.50 18.13 58.50
CA ILE A 9 -24.55 17.37 57.28
C ILE A 9 -23.18 17.52 56.64
N SER A 10 -22.30 16.51 56.79
CA SER A 10 -21.07 16.40 56.02
C SER A 10 -21.45 16.18 54.57
N THR A 11 -21.51 17.25 53.80
CA THR A 11 -21.47 17.18 52.33
C THR A 11 -20.16 16.51 51.97
N ARG A 12 -20.20 15.20 51.67
CA ARG A 12 -19.13 14.55 50.96
C ARG A 12 -18.96 15.30 49.65
N LEU A 13 -17.93 16.12 49.59
CA LEU A 13 -17.45 16.65 48.32
C LEU A 13 -17.10 15.41 47.48
N ARG A 14 -17.93 15.14 46.49
CA ARG A 14 -17.68 14.11 45.48
C ARG A 14 -16.37 14.50 44.84
N ASP A 15 -15.32 13.69 45.00
CA ASP A 15 -14.03 13.95 44.40
C ASP A 15 -14.15 13.65 42.90
N ASP A 16 -14.57 14.66 42.13
CA ASP A 16 -14.77 14.60 40.68
C ASP A 16 -13.44 14.35 39.95
N ARG A 17 -12.29 14.56 40.63
CA ARG A 17 -10.95 14.28 40.10
C ARG A 17 -10.73 12.81 39.81
N GLY A 18 -11.23 11.91 40.67
CA GLY A 18 -11.13 10.46 40.48
C GLY A 18 -11.97 10.00 39.28
N THR A 19 -13.18 10.57 39.09
CA THR A 19 -14.06 10.25 37.96
C THR A 19 -13.45 10.70 36.64
N ASN A 20 -12.90 11.91 36.56
CA ASN A 20 -12.22 12.41 35.35
C ASN A 20 -10.99 11.58 34.99
N MET A 21 -10.26 11.06 35.99
CA MET A 21 -9.10 10.19 35.76
C MET A 21 -9.48 8.85 35.15
N VAL A 22 -10.58 8.25 35.61
CA VAL A 22 -11.12 7.00 35.05
C VAL A 22 -11.65 7.21 33.65
N GLU A 23 -12.37 8.32 33.42
CA GLU A 23 -12.87 8.68 32.11
C GLU A 23 -11.72 8.87 31.10
N ALA A 24 -10.70 9.65 31.48
CA ALA A 24 -9.51 9.83 30.64
C ALA A 24 -8.79 8.51 30.34
N ALA A 25 -8.70 7.61 31.32
CA ALA A 25 -8.06 6.29 31.15
C ALA A 25 -8.79 5.40 30.12
N ILE A 26 -10.11 5.58 29.95
CA ILE A 26 -10.92 4.85 28.96
C ILE A 26 -10.87 5.55 27.60
N ILE A 27 -11.00 6.87 27.57
CA ILE A 27 -11.09 7.63 26.32
C ILE A 27 -9.73 7.69 25.60
N THR A 28 -8.63 7.84 26.35
CA THR A 28 -7.29 8.01 25.76
C THR A 28 -6.87 6.83 24.87
N PRO A 29 -6.99 5.56 25.29
CA PRO A 29 -6.65 4.42 24.41
C PRO A 29 -7.52 4.38 23.16
N LEU A 30 -8.81 4.74 23.27
CA LEU A 30 -9.73 4.75 22.13
C LEU A 30 -9.36 5.85 21.12
N LEU A 31 -8.99 7.02 21.62
CA LEU A 31 -8.54 8.14 20.80
C LEU A 31 -7.22 7.80 20.09
N LEU A 32 -6.28 7.18 20.80
CA LEU A 32 -5.01 6.73 20.21
C LEU A 32 -5.23 5.68 19.13
N LEU A 33 -6.09 4.69 19.39
CA LEU A 33 -6.44 3.67 18.39
C LEU A 33 -7.03 4.29 17.14
N LEU A 34 -7.96 5.23 17.28
CA LEU A 34 -8.54 5.96 16.15
C LEU A 34 -7.48 6.75 15.37
N THR A 35 -6.63 7.50 16.07
CA THR A 35 -5.58 8.31 15.45
C THR A 35 -4.58 7.46 14.68
N PHE A 36 -4.10 6.37 15.28
CA PHE A 36 -3.18 5.46 14.62
C PHE A 36 -3.83 4.73 13.43
N SER A 37 -5.11 4.38 13.55
CA SER A 37 -5.85 3.80 12.42
C SER A 37 -5.86 4.73 11.21
N VAL A 38 -6.07 6.03 11.41
CA VAL A 38 -6.05 7.01 10.32
C VAL A 38 -4.66 7.08 9.66
N VAL A 39 -3.58 7.04 10.44
CA VAL A 39 -2.19 7.05 9.91
C VAL A 39 -1.91 5.79 9.11
N ASP A 40 -2.28 4.61 9.62
CA ASP A 40 -2.08 3.34 8.91
C ASP A 40 -2.89 3.30 7.62
N PHE A 41 -4.15 3.71 7.63
CA PHE A 41 -4.96 3.81 6.42
C PHE A 41 -4.37 4.77 5.39
N ALA A 42 -3.90 5.94 5.81
CA ALA A 42 -3.27 6.91 4.92
C ALA A 42 -2.02 6.33 4.25
N SER A 43 -1.16 5.63 5.01
CA SER A 43 0.03 4.99 4.47
C SER A 43 -0.30 3.83 3.51
N MET A 44 -1.31 3.04 3.84
CA MET A 44 -1.81 1.96 2.99
C MET A 44 -2.33 2.50 1.66
N PHE A 45 -3.14 3.54 1.69
CA PHE A 45 -3.64 4.21 0.49
C PHE A 45 -2.53 4.79 -0.37
N TYR A 46 -1.54 5.42 0.26
CA TYR A 46 -0.36 5.93 -0.43
C TYR A 46 0.38 4.83 -1.19
N VAL A 47 0.64 3.69 -0.53
CA VAL A 47 1.28 2.52 -1.13
C VAL A 47 0.46 1.99 -2.30
N TYR A 48 -0.84 1.83 -2.13
CA TYR A 48 -1.73 1.36 -3.18
C TYR A 48 -1.74 2.26 -4.41
N LEU A 49 -1.80 3.57 -4.23
CA LEU A 49 -1.74 4.55 -5.33
C LEU A 49 -0.37 4.54 -6.03
N ALA A 50 0.72 4.39 -5.27
CA ALA A 50 2.06 4.28 -5.83
C ALA A 50 2.22 3.00 -6.67
N LEU A 51 1.66 1.86 -6.22
CA LEU A 51 1.63 0.62 -6.99
C LEU A 51 0.84 0.78 -8.29
N GLN A 52 -0.35 1.38 -8.24
CA GLN A 52 -1.19 1.66 -9.40
C GLN A 52 -0.47 2.53 -10.43
N ASN A 53 0.14 3.64 -9.96
CA ASN A 53 0.88 4.54 -10.83
C ASN A 53 2.10 3.84 -11.44
N GLY A 54 2.87 3.12 -10.62
CA GLY A 54 4.04 2.36 -11.07
C GLY A 54 3.69 1.32 -12.12
N ALA A 55 2.66 0.50 -11.88
CA ALA A 55 2.19 -0.51 -12.83
C ALA A 55 1.70 0.12 -14.14
N GLY A 56 0.96 1.23 -14.07
CA GLY A 56 0.50 1.96 -15.25
C GLY A 56 1.64 2.51 -16.11
N GLN A 57 2.65 3.14 -15.48
CA GLN A 57 3.83 3.66 -16.20
C GLN A 57 4.70 2.53 -16.76
N ALA A 58 4.90 1.46 -15.99
CA ALA A 58 5.62 0.27 -16.43
C ALA A 58 5.00 -0.36 -17.67
N THR A 59 3.68 -0.55 -17.64
CA THR A 59 2.94 -1.10 -18.79
C THR A 59 3.00 -0.17 -20.00
N ARG A 60 2.82 1.15 -19.79
CA ARG A 60 2.93 2.14 -20.86
C ARG A 60 4.31 2.14 -21.51
N TYR A 61 5.37 1.99 -20.72
CA TYR A 61 6.72 1.82 -21.26
C TYR A 61 6.85 0.49 -22.02
N GLY A 62 6.34 -0.60 -21.45
CA GLY A 62 6.42 -1.95 -22.03
C GLY A 62 5.79 -2.08 -23.40
N VAL A 63 4.66 -1.38 -23.68
CA VAL A 63 3.96 -1.49 -24.96
C VAL A 63 4.70 -0.87 -26.14
N THR A 64 5.70 -0.01 -25.88
CA THR A 64 6.54 0.56 -26.95
C THR A 64 7.60 -0.42 -27.48
N GLY A 65 7.90 -1.48 -26.71
CA GLY A 65 8.98 -2.42 -27.00
C GLY A 65 10.39 -1.89 -26.76
N ASN A 66 10.51 -0.65 -26.28
CA ASN A 66 11.79 -0.03 -26.00
C ASN A 66 12.54 -0.74 -24.88
N GLN A 67 13.88 -0.66 -24.93
CA GLN A 67 14.78 -1.16 -23.91
C GLN A 67 15.63 -0.01 -23.37
N MET A 68 15.84 0.00 -22.04
CA MET A 68 16.73 0.97 -21.39
C MET A 68 18.16 0.46 -21.44
N ASP A 69 19.12 1.38 -21.44
CA ASP A 69 20.53 1.02 -21.26
C ASP A 69 20.77 0.44 -19.87
N ASP A 70 21.63 -0.58 -19.80
CA ASP A 70 22.04 -1.16 -18.52
C ASP A 70 23.00 -0.20 -17.79
N PRO A 71 22.62 0.31 -16.61
CA PRO A 71 23.51 1.20 -15.84
C PRO A 71 24.84 0.54 -15.43
N ALA A 72 24.86 -0.78 -15.32
CA ALA A 72 26.06 -1.54 -14.96
C ALA A 72 26.98 -1.80 -16.17
N ASN A 73 26.42 -1.82 -17.41
CA ASN A 73 27.14 -2.09 -18.64
C ASN A 73 26.70 -1.10 -19.74
N PRO A 74 27.23 0.14 -19.74
CA PRO A 74 26.87 1.15 -20.72
C PRO A 74 26.99 0.66 -22.17
N GLY A 75 25.96 0.88 -22.98
CA GLY A 75 25.88 0.43 -24.37
C GLY A 75 25.32 -0.99 -24.55
N THR A 76 24.95 -1.68 -23.46
CA THR A 76 24.19 -2.93 -23.52
C THR A 76 22.75 -2.68 -23.09
N PRO A 77 21.74 -2.99 -23.90
CA PRO A 77 20.35 -2.80 -23.50
C PRO A 77 19.94 -3.83 -22.42
N LEU A 78 19.16 -3.38 -21.45
CA LEU A 78 18.45 -4.26 -20.52
C LEU A 78 17.44 -5.13 -21.30
N SER A 79 17.08 -6.28 -20.74
CA SER A 79 15.93 -7.02 -21.25
C SER A 79 14.68 -6.15 -21.21
N ARG A 80 13.69 -6.41 -22.08
CA ARG A 80 12.41 -5.68 -22.06
C ARG A 80 11.75 -5.75 -20.67
N GLN A 81 11.78 -6.91 -20.03
CA GLN A 81 11.21 -7.08 -18.70
C GLN A 81 11.95 -6.27 -17.65
N ASP A 82 13.28 -6.20 -17.68
CA ASP A 82 14.07 -5.40 -16.75
C ASP A 82 13.87 -3.90 -16.98
N SER A 83 13.71 -3.50 -18.23
CA SER A 83 13.34 -2.12 -18.60
C SER A 83 11.97 -1.73 -18.04
N ILE A 84 10.99 -2.64 -18.10
CA ILE A 84 9.65 -2.43 -17.51
C ILE A 84 9.72 -2.34 -15.98
N ARG A 85 10.52 -3.20 -15.31
CA ARG A 85 10.77 -3.11 -13.86
C ARG A 85 11.42 -1.76 -13.49
N THR A 86 12.38 -1.33 -14.30
CA THR A 86 13.06 -0.04 -14.09
C THR A 86 12.08 1.12 -14.26
N ALA A 87 11.22 1.09 -15.27
CA ALA A 87 10.17 2.10 -15.47
C ALA A 87 9.20 2.16 -14.26
N PHE A 88 8.83 1.01 -13.69
CA PHE A 88 8.07 0.95 -12.46
C PHE A 88 8.80 1.64 -11.30
N ARG A 89 10.07 1.29 -11.05
CA ARG A 89 10.87 1.84 -9.96
C ARG A 89 11.06 3.35 -10.07
N LEU A 90 11.19 3.86 -11.28
CA LEU A 90 11.26 5.31 -11.55
C LEU A 90 9.93 6.01 -11.25
N ALA A 91 8.80 5.37 -11.51
CA ALA A 91 7.47 5.91 -11.26
C ALA A 91 6.99 5.79 -9.81
N ALA A 92 7.53 4.81 -9.06
CA ALA A 92 7.19 4.54 -7.66
C ALA A 92 8.47 4.38 -6.81
N PRO A 93 9.31 5.42 -6.69
CA PRO A 93 10.64 5.31 -6.05
C PRO A 93 10.60 5.05 -4.55
N THR A 94 9.45 5.23 -3.92
CA THR A 94 9.24 4.97 -2.48
C THR A 94 8.98 3.51 -2.17
N LEU A 95 8.72 2.68 -3.20
CA LEU A 95 8.46 1.27 -3.04
C LEU A 95 9.70 0.45 -3.41
N THR A 96 10.16 -0.36 -2.47
CA THR A 96 11.24 -1.33 -2.73
C THR A 96 10.62 -2.68 -3.03
N LEU A 97 10.71 -3.12 -4.30
CA LEU A 97 10.22 -4.41 -4.75
C LEU A 97 11.35 -5.26 -5.29
N SER A 98 11.29 -6.56 -4.96
CA SER A 98 12.14 -7.57 -5.60
C SER A 98 11.68 -7.85 -7.04
N ASP A 99 12.54 -8.41 -7.86
CA ASP A 99 12.19 -8.78 -9.23
C ASP A 99 11.09 -9.85 -9.28
N SER A 100 11.02 -10.71 -8.26
CA SER A 100 9.99 -11.74 -8.11
C SER A 100 8.60 -11.20 -7.83
N ALA A 101 8.47 -9.92 -7.43
CA ALA A 101 7.18 -9.27 -7.25
C ALA A 101 6.48 -8.97 -8.58
N PHE A 102 7.17 -9.06 -9.70
CA PHE A 102 6.65 -8.75 -11.03
C PHE A 102 6.33 -10.01 -11.81
N THR A 103 5.10 -10.12 -12.27
CA THR A 103 4.66 -11.15 -13.20
C THR A 103 4.25 -10.50 -14.52
N PHE A 104 4.82 -11.01 -15.61
CA PHE A 104 4.52 -10.56 -16.96
C PHE A 104 3.69 -11.61 -17.68
N SER A 105 2.62 -11.18 -18.33
CA SER A 105 1.80 -12.06 -19.15
C SER A 105 1.26 -11.28 -20.35
N HIS A 106 0.95 -12.01 -21.41
CA HIS A 106 0.36 -11.43 -22.61
C HIS A 106 -0.83 -12.26 -23.10
N MET A 107 -1.66 -11.64 -23.86
CA MET A 107 -2.77 -12.27 -24.56
C MET A 107 -2.70 -11.84 -26.04
N SER A 108 -2.86 -12.81 -26.93
CA SER A 108 -2.87 -12.53 -28.37
C SER A 108 -3.93 -11.48 -28.74
N ALA A 109 -3.65 -10.67 -29.77
CA ALA A 109 -4.60 -9.71 -30.32
C ALA A 109 -5.94 -10.34 -30.77
N ALA A 110 -5.91 -11.63 -31.12
CA ALA A 110 -7.12 -12.40 -31.47
C ALA A 110 -7.93 -12.86 -30.24
N GLY A 111 -7.45 -12.59 -29.02
CA GLY A 111 -8.00 -13.09 -27.76
C GLY A 111 -7.42 -14.44 -27.37
N GLY A 112 -7.89 -15.00 -26.25
CA GLY A 112 -7.45 -16.28 -25.73
C GLY A 112 -7.07 -16.23 -24.25
N ALA A 113 -6.26 -17.20 -23.82
CA ALA A 113 -5.76 -17.25 -22.44
C ALA A 113 -4.52 -16.35 -22.27
N TRP A 114 -4.30 -15.92 -21.03
CA TRP A 114 -3.07 -15.24 -20.64
C TRP A 114 -1.90 -16.24 -20.63
N VAL A 115 -0.81 -15.88 -21.30
CA VAL A 115 0.42 -16.68 -21.40
C VAL A 115 1.55 -15.90 -20.70
N GLY A 116 2.43 -16.57 -19.98
CA GLY A 116 3.57 -15.95 -19.33
C GLY A 116 4.59 -15.36 -20.30
N GLY A 117 5.16 -14.22 -19.93
CA GLY A 117 6.14 -13.49 -20.73
C GLY A 117 5.57 -12.27 -21.44
N GLY A 118 6.39 -11.54 -22.18
CA GLY A 118 6.00 -10.39 -22.99
C GLY A 118 5.41 -10.81 -24.32
N GLY A 119 4.40 -10.08 -24.79
CA GLY A 119 3.74 -10.33 -26.09
C GLY A 119 4.49 -9.73 -27.27
N ALA A 120 4.06 -10.14 -28.45
CA ALA A 120 4.47 -9.59 -29.74
C ALA A 120 3.81 -8.23 -30.03
N PRO A 121 4.27 -7.50 -31.06
CA PRO A 121 3.56 -6.30 -31.54
C PRO A 121 2.07 -6.59 -31.81
N GLY A 122 1.21 -5.73 -31.24
CA GLY A 122 -0.24 -5.85 -31.36
C GLY A 122 -0.93 -6.73 -30.33
N ASP A 123 -0.21 -7.54 -29.56
CA ASP A 123 -0.75 -8.29 -28.41
C ASP A 123 -1.12 -7.36 -27.25
N ILE A 124 -1.80 -7.90 -26.26
CA ILE A 124 -2.11 -7.20 -25.02
C ILE A 124 -1.15 -7.70 -23.95
N ASP A 125 -0.29 -6.83 -23.46
CA ASP A 125 0.61 -7.11 -22.36
C ASP A 125 -0.01 -6.71 -21.02
N ARG A 126 0.26 -7.52 -20.00
CA ARG A 126 -0.15 -7.27 -18.62
C ARG A 126 1.06 -7.37 -17.69
N VAL A 127 1.21 -6.37 -16.88
CA VAL A 127 2.16 -6.33 -15.77
C VAL A 127 1.36 -6.49 -14.47
N THR A 128 1.62 -7.56 -13.73
CA THR A 128 1.06 -7.80 -12.41
C THR A 128 2.15 -7.55 -11.38
N VAL A 129 1.84 -6.81 -10.35
CA VAL A 129 2.77 -6.48 -9.26
C VAL A 129 2.14 -6.89 -7.93
N ASP A 130 2.85 -7.76 -7.22
CA ASP A 130 2.49 -8.22 -5.88
C ASP A 130 3.32 -7.48 -4.83
N TYR A 131 2.65 -6.96 -3.82
CA TYR A 131 3.27 -6.23 -2.73
C TYR A 131 2.66 -6.59 -1.38
N THR A 132 3.51 -6.78 -0.39
CA THR A 132 3.09 -6.98 1.00
C THR A 132 3.38 -5.70 1.78
N TRP A 133 2.33 -5.10 2.30
CA TRP A 133 2.41 -3.94 3.18
C TRP A 133 2.33 -4.38 4.63
N ASP A 134 3.27 -3.90 5.46
CA ASP A 134 3.28 -4.12 6.89
C ASP A 134 2.49 -3.02 7.61
N VAL A 135 1.62 -3.42 8.54
CA VAL A 135 0.92 -2.47 9.42
C VAL A 135 1.95 -1.73 10.27
N LEU A 136 1.98 -0.39 10.16
CA LEU A 136 2.97 0.45 10.83
C LEU A 136 2.80 0.42 12.34
N THR A 137 1.56 0.50 12.80
CA THR A 137 1.25 0.61 14.23
C THR A 137 1.16 -0.77 14.89
N PRO A 138 2.00 -1.08 15.88
CA PRO A 138 1.95 -2.37 16.58
C PRO A 138 0.60 -2.69 17.21
N LEU A 139 -0.15 -1.65 17.62
CA LEU A 139 -1.48 -1.78 18.23
C LEU A 139 -2.52 -2.34 17.26
N LEU A 140 -2.37 -2.07 15.94
CA LEU A 140 -3.31 -2.52 14.90
C LEU A 140 -2.92 -3.86 14.29
N ARG A 141 -1.67 -4.31 14.42
CA ARG A 141 -1.19 -5.59 13.84
C ARG A 141 -2.05 -6.79 14.19
N PRO A 142 -2.59 -6.94 15.43
CA PRO A 142 -3.43 -8.10 15.77
C PRO A 142 -4.74 -8.20 14.98
N PHE A 143 -5.19 -7.10 14.36
CA PHE A 143 -6.40 -7.05 13.56
C PHE A 143 -6.19 -7.49 12.10
N PHE A 144 -4.93 -7.69 11.68
CA PHE A 144 -4.56 -8.11 10.33
C PHE A 144 -3.86 -9.47 10.36
N PRO A 145 -4.10 -10.35 9.38
CA PRO A 145 -3.39 -11.62 9.28
C PRO A 145 -1.87 -11.39 9.23
N SER A 146 -1.14 -11.96 10.17
CA SER A 146 0.32 -11.76 10.32
C SER A 146 0.76 -10.29 10.43
N GLY A 147 -0.16 -9.35 10.72
CA GLY A 147 0.12 -7.91 10.74
C GLY A 147 0.41 -7.30 9.36
N GLN A 148 -0.03 -7.95 8.30
CA GLN A 148 0.29 -7.61 6.91
C GLN A 148 -0.97 -7.56 6.04
N MET A 149 -0.88 -6.82 4.94
CA MET A 149 -1.88 -6.81 3.88
C MET A 149 -1.19 -7.01 2.52
N HIS A 150 -1.75 -7.89 1.70
CA HIS A 150 -1.26 -8.17 0.36
C HIS A 150 -2.03 -7.36 -0.67
N PHE A 151 -1.30 -6.74 -1.59
CA PHE A 151 -1.85 -6.04 -2.74
C PHE A 151 -1.35 -6.72 -4.01
N THR A 152 -2.28 -6.99 -4.91
CA THR A 152 -1.98 -7.37 -6.29
C THR A 152 -2.57 -6.29 -7.20
N VAL A 153 -1.74 -5.68 -8.01
CA VAL A 153 -2.12 -4.64 -8.94
C VAL A 153 -1.79 -5.08 -10.36
N ASP A 154 -2.76 -4.99 -11.24
CA ASP A 154 -2.63 -5.31 -12.65
C ASP A 154 -2.73 -4.06 -13.50
N SER A 155 -1.89 -3.97 -14.53
CA SER A 155 -2.04 -3.01 -15.62
C SER A 155 -1.88 -3.74 -16.94
N ALA A 156 -2.84 -3.59 -17.83
CA ALA A 156 -2.82 -4.21 -19.14
C ALA A 156 -3.05 -3.17 -20.25
N MET A 157 -2.22 -3.24 -21.28
CA MET A 157 -2.31 -2.36 -22.45
C MET A 157 -1.96 -3.13 -23.72
N LYS A 158 -2.50 -2.66 -24.84
CA LYS A 158 -2.18 -3.22 -26.16
C LYS A 158 -0.81 -2.71 -26.61
N ASN A 159 0.05 -3.63 -27.05
CA ASN A 159 1.33 -3.31 -27.64
C ASN A 159 1.18 -2.51 -28.94
N GLU A 160 2.15 -1.66 -29.21
CA GLU A 160 2.23 -0.98 -30.50
C GLU A 160 2.32 -2.01 -31.64
N SER A 161 1.85 -1.62 -32.82
CA SER A 161 1.84 -2.50 -34.00
C SER A 161 3.25 -2.80 -34.53
N ARG A 162 4.24 -2.01 -34.10
CA ARG A 162 5.68 -2.22 -34.32
C ARG A 162 6.44 -1.77 -33.09
N PHE A 163 7.39 -2.58 -32.65
CA PHE A 163 8.34 -2.14 -31.62
C PHE A 163 9.41 -1.26 -32.28
N GLN A 164 9.82 -0.24 -31.55
CA GLN A 164 10.86 0.70 -31.99
C GLN A 164 12.26 0.14 -31.70
#